data_0c53674c5fde33f99afd879221806877
#
_entry.id   0c53674c5fde33f99afd879221806877
#
_cell.length_a   1.000
_cell.length_b   1.000
_cell.length_c   1.000
_cell.angle_alpha   90.00
_cell.angle_beta   90.00
_cell.angle_gamma   90.00
#
_symmetry.space_group_name_H-M   'P 1'
#
loop_
_entity.id
_entity.type
_entity.pdbx_description
1 polymer ?
#
loop_
_entity_poly.entity_id
_entity_poly.type
_entity_poly.pdbx_seq_one_letter_code
_entity_poly.pdbx_strand_id
1 'polypeptide(L)'
;MNTRTPATILALALVTLLLAACAEKAPAPPPPPPVVQGPLPLAAQDWGHPVFYYATSRNPLSDGPTGARFGGQRGSGMSYGQLLPSLTGGQADGSDLYNVNVSLDRVTRMTRARAFSDIERAAARTAGREVLVFIHGFDNSFEDAAKTASRIGVGIGFTGATLLYSWPSEGSPTAYLTDRNNAYWAVRGLKELLTDLVNDPWIGRVSIVVHSMGNEAFIRAYGELSGECDATRGGCANLRKIRAIVLAAPDMDRGVFLEQYAAKLASLDARVVLYASGADMALSASAQVQGGYYERLGQKVLCIPGLQVTDVSDVKTDVLGHSWISQSRAVLKDLRCTLAEDCNRYSGGQLREMICPASMRVSLPGVGNPADRTTCGTSFWRLVVPQGGSGAPTGASFGGIKLPSLPSIFGN
;
A
#
# COMPACT_ATOMS: atom_id res chain seq x y z
N MET A 1 -45.73 -41.28 16.75
CA MET A 1 -44.80 -40.71 17.74
C MET A 1 -43.37 -41.00 17.25
N ASN A 2 -42.75 -40.01 16.59
CA ASN A 2 -41.39 -40.17 16.06
C ASN A 2 -40.41 -39.51 17.07
N THR A 3 -39.73 -40.36 17.81
CA THR A 3 -38.64 -39.95 18.70
C THR A 3 -37.39 -39.66 17.87
N ARG A 4 -37.06 -38.39 17.75
CA ARG A 4 -35.80 -37.98 17.16
C ARG A 4 -34.66 -38.40 18.10
N THR A 5 -33.70 -39.14 17.57
CA THR A 5 -32.55 -39.66 18.31
C THR A 5 -31.63 -38.56 18.81
N PRO A 6 -30.98 -38.71 19.97
CA PRO A 6 -30.11 -37.66 20.57
C PRO A 6 -28.89 -37.28 19.74
N ALA A 7 -28.53 -38.06 18.74
CA ALA A 7 -27.43 -37.81 17.82
C ALA A 7 -27.66 -36.57 16.90
N THR A 8 -28.92 -36.27 16.55
CA THR A 8 -29.26 -35.12 15.67
C THR A 8 -29.21 -33.80 16.40
N ILE A 9 -29.45 -33.80 17.70
CA ILE A 9 -29.36 -32.56 18.54
C ILE A 9 -27.91 -32.22 18.82
N LEU A 10 -27.03 -33.23 18.98
CA LEU A 10 -25.60 -33.03 19.19
C LEU A 10 -24.90 -32.46 17.93
N ALA A 11 -25.32 -32.89 16.74
CA ALA A 11 -24.79 -32.41 15.47
C ALA A 11 -25.16 -30.93 15.20
N LEU A 12 -26.39 -30.50 15.56
CA LEU A 12 -26.81 -29.10 15.41
C LEU A 12 -26.12 -28.20 16.40
N ALA A 13 -25.86 -28.66 17.63
CA ALA A 13 -25.12 -27.89 18.65
C ALA A 13 -23.64 -27.74 18.28
N LEU A 14 -23.03 -28.72 17.63
CA LEU A 14 -21.63 -28.64 17.18
C LEU A 14 -21.46 -27.68 16.00
N VAL A 15 -22.44 -27.62 15.08
CA VAL A 15 -22.42 -26.69 13.93
C VAL A 15 -22.61 -25.24 14.38
N THR A 16 -23.44 -24.98 15.40
CA THR A 16 -23.60 -23.65 15.96
C THR A 16 -22.38 -23.17 16.77
N LEU A 17 -21.63 -24.06 17.43
CA LEU A 17 -20.38 -23.73 18.09
C LEU A 17 -19.25 -23.44 17.09
N LEU A 18 -19.23 -24.12 15.95
CA LEU A 18 -18.23 -23.88 14.88
C LEU A 18 -18.46 -22.57 14.13
N LEU A 19 -19.71 -22.12 14.00
CA LEU A 19 -20.02 -20.80 13.41
C LEU A 19 -19.71 -19.62 14.34
N ALA A 20 -19.67 -19.84 15.66
CA ALA A 20 -19.29 -18.82 16.63
C ALA A 20 -17.77 -18.62 16.70
N ALA A 21 -16.95 -19.57 16.24
CA ALA A 21 -15.49 -19.51 16.31
C ALA A 21 -14.86 -18.62 15.24
N CYS A 22 -15.61 -18.26 14.19
CA CYS A 22 -15.13 -17.33 13.15
C CYS A 22 -15.61 -15.88 13.33
N ALA A 23 -16.44 -15.61 14.35
CA ALA A 23 -16.64 -14.27 14.84
C ALA A 23 -15.48 -13.93 15.77
N GLU A 24 -14.26 -13.88 15.20
CA GLU A 24 -13.08 -13.55 15.97
C GLU A 24 -13.26 -12.15 16.54
N LYS A 25 -13.39 -12.11 17.85
CA LYS A 25 -13.24 -10.94 18.68
C LYS A 25 -12.00 -10.20 18.16
N ALA A 26 -12.20 -9.04 17.55
CA ALA A 26 -11.07 -8.19 17.21
C ALA A 26 -10.13 -8.18 18.40
N PRO A 27 -8.83 -8.44 18.26
CA PRO A 27 -7.90 -8.42 19.39
C PRO A 27 -8.11 -7.10 20.12
N ALA A 28 -8.18 -7.16 21.44
CA ALA A 28 -8.33 -5.96 22.25
C ALA A 28 -7.25 -4.97 21.81
N PRO A 29 -7.57 -3.70 21.61
CA PRO A 29 -6.56 -2.73 21.24
C PRO A 29 -5.43 -2.80 22.24
N PRO A 30 -4.17 -2.77 21.81
CA PRO A 30 -3.05 -2.75 22.73
C PRO A 30 -3.26 -1.60 23.74
N PRO A 31 -2.87 -1.77 25.00
CA PRO A 31 -2.99 -0.71 25.97
C PRO A 31 -2.35 0.56 25.40
N PRO A 32 -2.94 1.73 25.63
CA PRO A 32 -2.37 2.97 25.14
C PRO A 32 -0.91 3.04 25.63
N PRO A 33 0.03 3.39 24.73
CA PRO A 33 1.42 3.51 25.13
C PRO A 33 1.52 4.44 26.32
N PRO A 34 2.43 4.20 27.29
CA PRO A 34 2.61 5.07 28.44
C PRO A 34 2.76 6.50 27.94
N VAL A 35 2.14 7.45 28.64
CA VAL A 35 2.22 8.89 28.32
C VAL A 35 3.66 9.33 28.56
N VAL A 36 4.50 9.12 27.56
CA VAL A 36 5.86 9.63 27.55
C VAL A 36 5.76 11.05 27.02
N GLN A 37 6.38 12.01 27.70
CA GLN A 37 6.47 13.39 27.21
C GLN A 37 7.25 13.37 25.88
N GLY A 38 6.52 13.34 24.78
CA GLY A 38 7.03 13.34 23.43
C GLY A 38 7.14 14.75 22.85
N PRO A 39 7.66 14.86 21.62
CA PRO A 39 7.68 16.14 20.92
C PRO A 39 6.25 16.71 20.85
N LEU A 40 6.14 18.01 21.07
CA LEU A 40 4.87 18.71 20.93
C LEU A 40 4.36 18.56 19.48
N PRO A 41 3.07 18.29 19.29
CA PRO A 41 2.51 18.16 17.94
C PRO A 41 2.63 19.47 17.19
N LEU A 42 2.81 19.38 15.87
CA LEU A 42 2.60 20.54 15.01
C LEU A 42 1.13 20.99 15.11
N ALA A 43 0.84 22.22 14.67
CA ALA A 43 -0.53 22.68 14.49
C ALA A 43 -1.33 21.67 13.65
N ALA A 44 -2.66 21.71 13.75
CA ALA A 44 -3.53 20.88 12.92
C ALA A 44 -3.15 20.97 11.45
N GLN A 45 -3.38 19.88 10.68
CA GLN A 45 -3.05 19.87 9.26
C GLN A 45 -3.82 20.96 8.53
N ASP A 46 -3.09 21.93 8.01
CA ASP A 46 -3.64 22.94 7.11
C ASP A 46 -3.66 22.37 5.68
N TRP A 47 -4.86 22.10 5.18
CA TRP A 47 -5.04 21.57 3.83
C TRP A 47 -4.83 22.64 2.74
N GLY A 48 -4.83 23.93 3.10
CA GLY A 48 -4.40 25.00 2.19
C GLY A 48 -2.90 24.95 1.91
N HIS A 49 -2.10 24.53 2.91
CA HIS A 49 -0.64 24.44 2.82
C HIS A 49 -0.14 23.13 3.45
N PRO A 50 -0.47 21.95 2.87
CA PRO A 50 -0.09 20.69 3.46
C PRO A 50 1.42 20.49 3.43
N VAL A 51 1.96 19.85 4.46
CA VAL A 51 3.37 19.50 4.57
C VAL A 51 3.51 17.99 4.62
N PHE A 52 4.27 17.45 3.70
CA PHE A 52 4.63 16.04 3.65
C PHE A 52 6.15 15.86 3.70
N TYR A 53 6.59 14.61 3.81
CA TYR A 53 7.99 14.27 3.98
C TYR A 53 8.43 13.29 2.91
N TYR A 54 9.75 13.22 2.68
CA TYR A 54 10.32 12.19 1.83
C TYR A 54 11.60 11.62 2.42
N ALA A 55 11.84 10.37 2.09
CA ALA A 55 13.12 9.68 2.13
C ALA A 55 13.39 9.15 0.72
N THR A 56 14.58 9.36 0.17
CA THR A 56 14.92 8.91 -1.17
C THR A 56 16.34 8.40 -1.27
N SER A 57 16.50 7.31 -2.03
CA SER A 57 17.79 6.74 -2.41
C SER A 57 18.24 7.14 -3.82
N ARG A 58 17.57 8.12 -4.43
CA ARG A 58 17.93 8.70 -5.73
C ARG A 58 19.16 9.61 -5.64
N ASN A 59 19.87 9.73 -6.76
CA ASN A 59 20.95 10.72 -6.88
C ASN A 59 20.40 12.15 -6.79
N PRO A 60 21.01 13.02 -5.96
CA PRO A 60 20.66 14.43 -5.94
C PRO A 60 21.14 15.13 -7.21
N LEU A 61 20.34 16.05 -7.71
CA LEU A 61 20.67 16.96 -8.80
C LEU A 61 20.84 18.38 -8.24
N SER A 62 21.30 19.31 -9.10
CA SER A 62 21.26 20.74 -8.79
C SER A 62 19.85 21.19 -8.51
N ASP A 63 19.68 22.12 -7.57
CA ASP A 63 18.39 22.66 -7.21
C ASP A 63 17.74 23.36 -8.41
N GLY A 64 16.43 23.26 -8.50
CA GLY A 64 15.60 23.89 -9.52
C GLY A 64 14.69 24.98 -8.91
N PRO A 65 13.73 25.48 -9.68
CA PRO A 65 12.81 26.53 -9.23
C PRO A 65 12.02 26.17 -7.96
N THR A 66 11.70 24.88 -7.80
CA THR A 66 10.98 24.34 -6.62
C THR A 66 11.93 23.83 -5.53
N GLY A 67 13.24 24.05 -5.64
CA GLY A 67 14.26 23.64 -4.69
C GLY A 67 14.91 22.30 -5.04
N ALA A 68 15.04 21.38 -4.09
CA ALA A 68 15.77 20.14 -4.26
C ALA A 68 15.20 19.26 -5.39
N ARG A 69 16.08 18.70 -6.21
CA ARG A 69 15.76 17.79 -7.30
C ARG A 69 16.52 16.48 -7.17
N PHE A 70 15.91 15.42 -7.69
CA PHE A 70 16.50 14.08 -7.68
C PHE A 70 16.30 13.39 -9.04
N GLY A 71 17.35 12.72 -9.49
CA GLY A 71 17.35 11.98 -10.76
C GLY A 71 16.77 10.57 -10.65
N GLY A 72 16.85 9.82 -11.75
CA GLY A 72 16.46 8.41 -11.82
C GLY A 72 17.54 7.43 -11.38
N GLN A 73 18.78 7.90 -11.17
CA GLN A 73 19.91 7.05 -10.84
C GLN A 73 20.04 6.81 -9.33
N ARG A 74 20.85 5.81 -8.97
CA ARG A 74 21.16 5.47 -7.58
C ARG A 74 22.00 6.55 -6.92
N GLY A 75 21.58 7.01 -5.74
CA GLY A 75 22.34 7.91 -4.89
C GLY A 75 23.44 7.19 -4.11
N SER A 76 24.37 7.96 -3.55
CA SER A 76 25.40 7.43 -2.64
C SER A 76 24.89 7.13 -1.23
N GLY A 77 23.66 7.49 -0.92
CA GLY A 77 23.00 7.28 0.36
C GLY A 77 21.58 7.83 0.36
N MET A 78 20.93 7.79 1.51
CA MET A 78 19.58 8.30 1.70
C MET A 78 19.58 9.82 1.85
N SER A 79 18.67 10.48 1.17
CA SER A 79 18.34 11.90 1.36
C SER A 79 16.94 12.04 1.97
N TYR A 80 16.77 13.06 2.80
CA TYR A 80 15.52 13.32 3.53
C TYR A 80 15.07 14.75 3.34
N GLY A 81 13.78 15.01 3.54
CA GLY A 81 13.30 16.38 3.49
C GLY A 81 11.78 16.53 3.54
N GLN A 82 11.33 17.71 3.17
CA GLN A 82 9.93 18.12 3.11
C GLN A 82 9.47 18.35 1.69
N LEU A 83 8.19 18.08 1.47
CA LEU A 83 7.41 18.40 0.29
C LEU A 83 6.33 19.41 0.70
N LEU A 84 6.24 20.52 -0.02
CA LEU A 84 5.17 21.49 0.10
C LEU A 84 4.37 21.48 -1.22
N PRO A 85 3.33 20.67 -1.31
CA PRO A 85 2.47 20.68 -2.49
C PRO A 85 1.51 21.84 -2.45
N SER A 86 1.15 22.32 -3.63
CA SER A 86 0.04 23.21 -3.88
C SER A 86 -1.15 22.43 -4.39
N LEU A 87 -2.32 22.72 -3.87
CA LEU A 87 -3.55 22.06 -4.22
C LEU A 87 -4.45 23.01 -5.01
N THR A 88 -4.97 22.55 -6.14
CA THR A 88 -5.96 23.26 -6.94
C THR A 88 -7.13 22.36 -7.28
N GLY A 89 -8.34 22.91 -7.42
CA GLY A 89 -9.56 22.10 -7.51
C GLY A 89 -9.93 21.50 -6.16
N GLY A 90 -11.08 20.83 -6.10
CA GLY A 90 -11.63 20.40 -4.83
C GLY A 90 -12.14 21.59 -3.99
N GLN A 91 -12.50 21.33 -2.73
CA GLN A 91 -12.83 22.42 -1.80
C GLN A 91 -11.71 22.54 -0.76
N ALA A 92 -11.13 23.73 -0.68
CA ALA A 92 -10.05 24.05 0.26
C ALA A 92 -10.45 23.89 1.74
N ASP A 93 -11.76 23.81 2.03
CA ASP A 93 -12.33 23.52 3.34
C ASP A 93 -12.26 22.04 3.75
N GLY A 94 -11.69 21.18 2.89
CA GLY A 94 -11.57 19.75 3.14
C GLY A 94 -12.82 18.92 2.81
N SER A 95 -13.89 19.51 2.28
CA SER A 95 -15.13 18.79 2.01
C SER A 95 -15.03 17.89 0.77
N ASP A 96 -14.16 18.18 -0.20
CA ASP A 96 -13.90 17.32 -1.36
C ASP A 96 -12.39 17.20 -1.66
N LEU A 97 -11.67 16.49 -0.82
CA LEU A 97 -10.24 16.21 -1.00
C LEU A 97 -9.93 15.18 -2.10
N TYR A 98 -10.95 14.55 -2.69
CA TYR A 98 -10.75 13.53 -3.73
C TYR A 98 -10.48 14.10 -5.12
N ASN A 99 -10.90 15.33 -5.40
CA ASN A 99 -10.79 15.99 -6.71
C ASN A 99 -9.73 17.10 -6.75
N VAL A 100 -8.62 16.88 -6.05
CA VAL A 100 -7.52 17.85 -6.04
C VAL A 100 -6.48 17.55 -7.11
N ASN A 101 -6.03 18.60 -7.79
CA ASN A 101 -4.80 18.58 -8.56
C ASN A 101 -3.65 18.98 -7.65
N VAL A 102 -2.55 18.25 -7.76
CA VAL A 102 -1.35 18.46 -6.93
C VAL A 102 -0.19 18.89 -7.82
N SER A 103 0.40 20.04 -7.50
CA SER A 103 1.71 20.47 -7.95
C SER A 103 2.66 20.56 -6.76
N LEU A 104 3.95 20.75 -7.00
CA LEU A 104 4.94 20.94 -5.93
C LEU A 104 5.42 22.39 -5.93
N ASP A 105 5.17 23.10 -4.85
CA ASP A 105 5.67 24.46 -4.68
C ASP A 105 7.11 24.45 -4.21
N ARG A 106 7.45 23.54 -3.29
CA ARG A 106 8.80 23.46 -2.76
C ARG A 106 9.17 22.04 -2.32
N VAL A 107 10.43 21.69 -2.59
CA VAL A 107 11.10 20.49 -2.09
C VAL A 107 12.33 20.93 -1.31
N THR A 108 12.41 20.61 -0.03
CA THR A 108 13.52 21.06 0.84
C THR A 108 14.30 19.85 1.33
N ARG A 109 15.64 19.86 1.18
CA ARG A 109 16.52 18.87 1.81
C ARG A 109 16.68 19.17 3.29
N MET A 110 16.77 18.12 4.07
CA MET A 110 17.00 18.18 5.52
C MET A 110 18.03 17.13 5.93
N THR A 111 18.65 17.34 7.07
CA THR A 111 19.36 16.24 7.74
C THR A 111 18.36 15.19 8.18
N ARG A 112 18.81 13.92 8.26
CA ARG A 112 17.97 12.82 8.76
C ARG A 112 17.35 13.17 10.12
N ALA A 113 18.16 13.64 11.07
CA ALA A 113 17.69 13.99 12.40
C ALA A 113 16.57 15.06 12.38
N ARG A 114 16.71 16.11 11.55
CA ARG A 114 15.67 17.13 11.41
C ARG A 114 14.40 16.57 10.79
N ALA A 115 14.52 15.76 9.74
CA ALA A 115 13.37 15.16 9.07
C ALA A 115 12.58 14.26 10.03
N PHE A 116 13.26 13.41 10.80
CA PHE A 116 12.61 12.56 11.80
C PHE A 116 11.94 13.38 12.91
N SER A 117 12.60 14.40 13.45
CA SER A 117 11.97 15.29 14.42
C SER A 117 10.70 15.96 13.89
N ASP A 118 10.66 16.35 12.62
CA ASP A 118 9.47 16.94 12.02
C ASP A 118 8.39 15.88 11.73
N ILE A 119 8.77 14.66 11.33
CA ILE A 119 7.86 13.50 11.16
C ILE A 119 7.21 13.13 12.50
N GLU A 120 7.99 13.03 13.59
CA GLU A 120 7.49 12.74 14.94
C GLU A 120 6.44 13.78 15.39
N ARG A 121 6.72 15.05 15.17
CA ARG A 121 5.78 16.15 15.49
C ARG A 121 4.52 16.12 14.63
N ALA A 122 4.65 15.76 13.36
CA ALA A 122 3.49 15.58 12.48
C ALA A 122 2.68 14.35 12.86
N ALA A 123 3.33 13.23 13.18
CA ALA A 123 2.67 12.02 13.67
C ALA A 123 1.87 12.28 14.96
N ALA A 124 2.40 13.12 15.86
CA ALA A 124 1.76 13.50 17.12
C ALA A 124 0.45 14.29 16.96
N ARG A 125 0.06 14.70 15.73
CA ARG A 125 -1.28 15.25 15.44
C ARG A 125 -2.40 14.22 15.64
N THR A 126 -2.07 12.95 15.52
CA THR A 126 -3.00 11.85 15.77
C THR A 126 -2.72 11.19 17.12
N ALA A 127 -3.77 10.73 17.81
CA ALA A 127 -3.61 10.02 19.08
C ALA A 127 -2.73 8.76 18.94
N GLY A 128 -2.76 8.11 17.76
CA GLY A 128 -1.95 6.94 17.44
C GLY A 128 -0.51 7.27 17.05
N ARG A 129 -0.12 8.54 16.93
CA ARG A 129 1.20 8.98 16.43
C ARG A 129 1.52 8.30 15.10
N GLU A 130 0.69 8.59 14.10
CA GLU A 130 0.61 7.80 12.88
C GLU A 130 1.50 8.34 11.78
N VAL A 131 2.18 7.43 11.10
CA VAL A 131 2.95 7.68 9.88
C VAL A 131 2.36 6.84 8.75
N LEU A 132 2.06 7.49 7.62
CA LEU A 132 1.71 6.85 6.37
C LEU A 132 2.92 6.87 5.44
N VAL A 133 3.43 5.70 5.08
CA VAL A 133 4.50 5.54 4.11
C VAL A 133 3.91 5.17 2.75
N PHE A 134 4.21 5.95 1.72
CA PHE A 134 3.88 5.61 0.34
C PHE A 134 5.15 5.22 -0.43
N ILE A 135 5.09 4.10 -1.17
CA ILE A 135 6.17 3.58 -2.01
C ILE A 135 5.65 3.50 -3.45
N HIS A 136 6.27 4.26 -4.34
CA HIS A 136 5.84 4.36 -5.73
C HIS A 136 6.24 3.14 -6.59
N GLY A 137 5.67 3.06 -7.79
CA GLY A 137 5.93 2.03 -8.78
C GLY A 137 6.96 2.41 -9.84
N PHE A 138 6.94 1.63 -10.93
CA PHE A 138 7.72 1.83 -12.16
C PHE A 138 7.36 3.14 -12.86
N ASP A 139 8.28 3.66 -13.67
CA ASP A 139 8.11 4.84 -14.52
C ASP A 139 7.65 6.09 -13.74
N ASN A 140 8.31 6.33 -12.59
CA ASN A 140 8.04 7.50 -11.78
C ASN A 140 9.31 8.33 -11.59
N SER A 141 9.27 9.59 -11.98
CA SER A 141 10.23 10.58 -11.49
C SER A 141 10.04 10.82 -9.99
N PHE A 142 11.00 11.50 -9.35
CA PHE A 142 10.83 11.93 -7.96
C PHE A 142 9.59 12.83 -7.81
N GLU A 143 9.40 13.73 -8.76
CA GLU A 143 8.29 14.69 -8.74
C GLU A 143 6.94 13.99 -8.88
N ASP A 144 6.80 13.02 -9.78
CA ASP A 144 5.56 12.27 -9.97
C ASP A 144 5.23 11.43 -8.73
N ALA A 145 6.23 10.78 -8.13
CA ALA A 145 6.08 10.06 -6.89
C ALA A 145 5.64 10.97 -5.73
N ALA A 146 6.22 12.19 -5.65
CA ALA A 146 5.87 13.17 -4.63
C ALA A 146 4.43 13.69 -4.81
N LYS A 147 4.02 13.99 -6.05
CA LYS A 147 2.63 14.37 -6.36
C LYS A 147 1.65 13.25 -6.01
N THR A 148 2.01 12.00 -6.31
CA THR A 148 1.15 10.83 -6.00
C THR A 148 1.03 10.62 -4.49
N ALA A 149 2.13 10.67 -3.74
CA ALA A 149 2.11 10.59 -2.27
C ALA A 149 1.24 11.69 -1.66
N SER A 150 1.39 12.92 -2.16
CA SER A 150 0.62 14.08 -1.70
C SER A 150 -0.87 13.91 -2.01
N ARG A 151 -1.22 13.45 -3.22
CA ARG A 151 -2.62 13.20 -3.61
C ARG A 151 -3.25 12.11 -2.75
N ILE A 152 -2.53 11.04 -2.43
CA ILE A 152 -3.03 9.99 -1.52
C ILE A 152 -3.23 10.57 -0.12
N GLY A 153 -2.22 11.23 0.47
CA GLY A 153 -2.32 11.81 1.82
C GLY A 153 -3.48 12.78 1.96
N VAL A 154 -3.64 13.70 0.98
CA VAL A 154 -4.76 14.63 0.92
C VAL A 154 -6.09 13.91 0.69
N GLY A 155 -6.15 13.05 -0.34
CA GLY A 155 -7.38 12.38 -0.75
C GLY A 155 -8.00 11.49 0.33
N ILE A 156 -7.20 10.91 1.20
CA ILE A 156 -7.72 10.16 2.36
C ILE A 156 -7.89 11.02 3.62
N GLY A 157 -7.50 12.29 3.57
CA GLY A 157 -7.58 13.19 4.72
C GLY A 157 -6.65 12.77 5.88
N PHE A 158 -5.45 12.26 5.57
CA PHE A 158 -4.54 11.74 6.58
C PHE A 158 -3.85 12.88 7.34
N THR A 159 -4.13 13.03 8.61
CA THR A 159 -3.66 14.15 9.45
C THR A 159 -2.32 13.89 10.15
N GLY A 160 -1.86 12.63 10.20
CA GLY A 160 -0.53 12.28 10.70
C GLY A 160 0.61 12.68 9.75
N ALA A 161 1.75 12.03 9.85
CA ALA A 161 2.88 12.27 8.95
C ALA A 161 2.75 11.44 7.67
N THR A 162 2.60 12.06 6.50
CA THR A 162 2.73 11.37 5.21
C THR A 162 4.18 11.42 4.74
N LEU A 163 4.76 10.25 4.48
CA LEU A 163 6.14 10.05 4.10
C LEU A 163 6.23 9.29 2.76
N LEU A 164 6.82 9.91 1.76
CA LEU A 164 7.20 9.24 0.51
C LEU A 164 8.53 8.49 0.70
N TYR A 165 8.60 7.22 0.38
CA TYR A 165 9.86 6.56 0.02
C TYR A 165 10.03 6.55 -1.49
N SER A 166 11.02 7.27 -2.02
CA SER A 166 11.27 7.33 -3.46
C SER A 166 12.56 6.60 -3.81
N TRP A 167 12.41 5.46 -4.48
CA TRP A 167 13.52 4.67 -5.02
C TRP A 167 13.87 5.15 -6.45
N PRO A 168 15.11 4.85 -6.97
CA PRO A 168 15.60 5.38 -8.25
C PRO A 168 14.95 4.69 -9.45
N SER A 169 13.72 5.07 -9.79
CA SER A 169 13.07 4.77 -11.07
C SER A 169 13.47 5.83 -12.09
N GLU A 170 13.77 5.40 -13.30
CA GLU A 170 14.25 6.28 -14.38
C GLU A 170 13.19 7.27 -14.87
N GLY A 171 11.89 7.01 -14.61
CA GLY A 171 10.80 7.81 -15.13
C GLY A 171 10.70 7.70 -16.66
N SER A 172 10.88 6.50 -17.17
CA SER A 172 10.80 6.18 -18.60
C SER A 172 10.15 4.81 -18.81
N PRO A 173 9.13 4.72 -19.69
CA PRO A 173 8.43 3.45 -19.96
C PRO A 173 9.32 2.39 -20.62
N THR A 174 10.46 2.78 -21.19
CA THR A 174 11.42 1.83 -21.78
C THR A 174 12.42 1.26 -20.77
N ALA A 175 12.47 1.80 -19.55
CA ALA A 175 13.46 1.43 -18.55
C ALA A 175 13.00 0.31 -17.58
N TYR A 176 12.01 -0.51 -17.96
CA TYR A 176 11.41 -1.49 -17.06
C TYR A 176 12.43 -2.40 -16.36
N LEU A 177 13.38 -2.99 -17.11
CA LEU A 177 14.38 -3.89 -16.53
C LEU A 177 15.41 -3.14 -15.64
N THR A 178 15.75 -1.91 -16.01
CA THR A 178 16.59 -1.03 -15.19
C THR A 178 15.91 -0.72 -13.87
N ASP A 179 14.65 -0.30 -13.92
CA ASP A 179 13.85 0.03 -12.75
C ASP A 179 13.66 -1.17 -11.82
N ARG A 180 13.44 -2.35 -12.39
CA ARG A 180 13.36 -3.59 -11.61
C ARG A 180 14.66 -3.86 -10.83
N ASN A 181 15.81 -3.69 -11.48
CA ASN A 181 17.12 -3.81 -10.80
C ASN A 181 17.32 -2.71 -9.74
N ASN A 182 16.79 -1.51 -10.00
CA ASN A 182 16.85 -0.41 -9.05
C ASN A 182 15.91 -0.63 -7.85
N ALA A 183 14.75 -1.26 -8.05
CA ALA A 183 13.86 -1.67 -6.96
C ALA A 183 14.56 -2.70 -6.05
N TYR A 184 15.27 -3.68 -6.60
CA TYR A 184 16.09 -4.61 -5.79
C TYR A 184 17.22 -3.91 -5.05
N TRP A 185 17.93 -3.01 -5.70
CA TRP A 185 18.98 -2.24 -5.05
C TRP A 185 18.45 -1.38 -3.89
N ALA A 186 17.24 -0.85 -4.02
CA ALA A 186 16.60 0.01 -3.03
C ALA A 186 16.14 -0.72 -1.76
N VAL A 187 16.09 -2.05 -1.75
CA VAL A 187 15.66 -2.89 -0.62
C VAL A 187 16.36 -2.49 0.67
N ARG A 188 17.68 -2.31 0.64
CA ARG A 188 18.47 -1.96 1.83
C ARG A 188 18.03 -0.62 2.43
N GLY A 189 17.94 0.43 1.61
CA GLY A 189 17.54 1.76 2.09
C GLY A 189 16.10 1.78 2.62
N LEU A 190 15.20 1.02 1.98
CA LEU A 190 13.83 0.87 2.47
C LEU A 190 13.78 0.12 3.80
N LYS A 191 14.55 -0.97 3.94
CA LYS A 191 14.65 -1.71 5.20
C LYS A 191 15.18 -0.81 6.32
N GLU A 192 16.24 -0.04 6.07
CA GLU A 192 16.77 0.93 7.03
C GLU A 192 15.70 1.95 7.45
N LEU A 193 14.95 2.52 6.51
CA LEU A 193 13.86 3.44 6.82
C LEU A 193 12.75 2.79 7.67
N LEU A 194 12.31 1.59 7.31
CA LEU A 194 11.28 0.86 8.06
C LEU A 194 11.77 0.53 9.48
N THR A 195 13.04 0.12 9.62
CA THR A 195 13.67 -0.15 10.91
C THR A 195 13.68 1.10 11.78
N ASP A 196 14.05 2.24 11.21
CA ASP A 196 14.04 3.52 11.90
C ASP A 196 12.64 3.87 12.41
N LEU A 197 11.62 3.77 11.54
CA LEU A 197 10.24 4.12 11.89
C LEU A 197 9.66 3.21 13.00
N VAL A 198 9.89 1.90 12.92
CA VAL A 198 9.34 1.00 13.94
C VAL A 198 10.08 1.07 15.27
N ASN A 199 11.37 1.43 15.25
CA ASN A 199 12.17 1.58 16.47
C ASN A 199 12.07 2.98 17.09
N ASP A 200 11.53 3.96 16.38
CA ASP A 200 11.36 5.31 16.90
C ASP A 200 10.34 5.32 18.07
N PRO A 201 10.72 5.79 19.27
CA PRO A 201 9.82 5.77 20.43
C PRO A 201 8.64 6.75 20.32
N TRP A 202 8.74 7.73 19.43
CA TRP A 202 7.73 8.78 19.22
C TRP A 202 6.74 8.46 18.11
N ILE A 203 6.99 7.40 17.32
CA ILE A 203 6.07 6.88 16.32
C ILE A 203 5.31 5.70 16.93
N GLY A 204 3.98 5.78 16.95
CA GLY A 204 3.11 4.75 17.51
C GLY A 204 2.59 3.76 16.49
N ARG A 205 2.26 4.24 15.28
CA ARG A 205 1.66 3.43 14.21
C ARG A 205 2.26 3.76 12.87
N VAL A 206 2.48 2.74 12.05
CA VAL A 206 2.97 2.86 10.68
C VAL A 206 1.99 2.14 9.75
N SER A 207 1.46 2.88 8.79
CA SER A 207 0.66 2.35 7.69
C SER A 207 1.45 2.47 6.39
N ILE A 208 1.42 1.45 5.55
CA ILE A 208 2.26 1.37 4.36
C ILE A 208 1.37 1.15 3.15
N VAL A 209 1.49 2.00 2.14
CA VAL A 209 0.82 1.87 0.84
C VAL A 209 1.88 1.71 -0.23
N VAL A 210 1.82 0.60 -0.94
CA VAL A 210 2.83 0.24 -1.94
C VAL A 210 2.16 0.06 -3.29
N HIS A 211 2.70 0.68 -4.33
CA HIS A 211 2.16 0.62 -5.68
C HIS A 211 3.08 -0.12 -6.64
N SER A 212 2.49 -1.01 -7.46
CA SER A 212 3.13 -1.63 -8.63
C SER A 212 4.49 -2.29 -8.32
N MET A 213 5.56 -1.97 -9.06
CA MET A 213 6.92 -2.48 -8.88
C MET A 213 7.53 -2.12 -7.51
N GLY A 214 7.03 -1.10 -6.82
CA GLY A 214 7.44 -0.81 -5.44
C GLY A 214 7.21 -1.99 -4.49
N ASN A 215 6.27 -2.88 -4.81
CA ASN A 215 6.03 -4.10 -4.03
C ASN A 215 7.22 -5.06 -4.06
N GLU A 216 7.98 -5.12 -5.15
CA GLU A 216 9.23 -5.91 -5.20
C GLU A 216 10.25 -5.43 -4.14
N ALA A 217 10.41 -4.10 -4.01
CA ALA A 217 11.30 -3.52 -3.00
C ALA A 217 10.76 -3.74 -1.58
N PHE A 218 9.47 -3.45 -1.38
CA PHE A 218 8.84 -3.50 -0.05
C PHE A 218 8.80 -4.93 0.53
N ILE A 219 8.30 -5.89 -0.24
CA ILE A 219 8.13 -7.27 0.22
C ILE A 219 9.48 -7.88 0.60
N ARG A 220 10.55 -7.59 -0.14
CA ARG A 220 11.90 -8.03 0.18
C ARG A 220 12.45 -7.33 1.43
N ALA A 221 12.33 -6.01 1.50
CA ALA A 221 12.78 -5.24 2.66
C ALA A 221 12.05 -5.70 3.94
N TYR A 222 10.75 -5.92 3.86
CA TYR A 222 9.96 -6.46 4.96
C TYR A 222 10.36 -7.91 5.31
N GLY A 223 10.58 -8.75 4.29
CA GLY A 223 11.02 -10.14 4.46
C GLY A 223 12.36 -10.25 5.18
N GLU A 224 13.33 -9.40 4.82
CA GLU A 224 14.61 -9.30 5.52
C GLU A 224 14.45 -8.79 6.96
N LEU A 225 13.70 -7.69 7.14
CA LEU A 225 13.44 -7.10 8.46
C LEU A 225 12.77 -8.11 9.39
N SER A 226 11.75 -8.82 8.93
CA SER A 226 11.06 -9.85 9.73
C SER A 226 11.97 -11.03 10.06
N GLY A 227 12.80 -11.47 9.10
CA GLY A 227 13.75 -12.57 9.31
C GLY A 227 14.86 -12.22 10.32
N GLU A 228 15.39 -11.01 10.30
CA GLU A 228 16.34 -10.52 11.32
C GLU A 228 15.70 -10.51 12.71
N CYS A 229 14.43 -10.21 12.76
CA CYS A 229 13.66 -10.20 13.99
C CYS A 229 13.42 -11.60 14.56
N ASP A 230 13.07 -12.55 13.71
CA ASP A 230 12.86 -13.95 14.12
C ASP A 230 14.14 -14.56 14.69
N ALA A 231 15.30 -14.08 14.22
CA ALA A 231 16.63 -14.50 14.70
C ALA A 231 16.99 -13.90 16.08
N THR A 232 16.28 -12.90 16.55
CA THR A 232 16.57 -12.27 17.85
C THR A 232 15.74 -12.89 18.98
N ARG A 233 16.36 -13.15 20.15
CA ARG A 233 15.70 -13.78 21.29
C ARG A 233 14.51 -12.97 21.86
N GLY A 234 14.33 -11.71 21.49
CA GLY A 234 13.26 -10.83 21.94
C GLY A 234 12.10 -10.71 20.94
N GLY A 235 12.21 -11.30 19.77
CA GLY A 235 11.26 -11.10 18.67
C GLY A 235 11.19 -9.63 18.25
N CYS A 236 10.26 -9.31 17.36
CA CYS A 236 10.05 -7.94 16.90
C CYS A 236 8.81 -7.29 17.49
N ALA A 237 8.85 -7.01 18.78
CA ALA A 237 7.76 -6.25 19.41
C ALA A 237 7.45 -4.94 18.65
N ASN A 238 8.48 -4.31 18.05
CA ASN A 238 8.33 -3.05 17.33
C ASN A 238 7.66 -3.20 15.96
N LEU A 239 7.67 -4.39 15.33
CA LEU A 239 6.92 -4.62 14.08
C LEU A 239 5.41 -4.51 14.29
N ARG A 240 4.91 -4.67 15.51
CA ARG A 240 3.50 -4.43 15.86
C ARG A 240 3.04 -2.98 15.62
N LYS A 241 3.98 -2.04 15.44
CA LYS A 241 3.63 -0.68 15.02
C LYS A 241 3.15 -0.62 13.58
N ILE A 242 3.48 -1.60 12.73
CA ILE A 242 2.92 -1.72 11.39
C ILE A 242 1.48 -2.22 11.55
N ARG A 243 0.51 -1.33 11.29
CA ARG A 243 -0.93 -1.59 11.52
C ARG A 243 -1.69 -1.89 10.25
N ALA A 244 -1.25 -1.36 9.12
CA ALA A 244 -1.85 -1.63 7.83
C ALA A 244 -0.78 -1.71 6.73
N ILE A 245 -0.94 -2.66 5.83
CA ILE A 245 -0.15 -2.81 4.61
C ILE A 245 -1.11 -2.91 3.44
N VAL A 246 -0.96 -2.03 2.47
CA VAL A 246 -1.75 -2.03 1.24
C VAL A 246 -0.83 -2.33 0.07
N LEU A 247 -1.04 -3.46 -0.56
CA LEU A 247 -0.35 -3.90 -1.77
C LEU A 247 -1.24 -3.57 -2.96
N ALA A 248 -0.99 -2.43 -3.62
CA ALA A 248 -1.80 -1.94 -4.72
C ALA A 248 -1.19 -2.36 -6.07
N ALA A 249 -1.95 -3.10 -6.89
CA ALA A 249 -1.51 -3.60 -8.19
C ALA A 249 -0.08 -4.18 -8.18
N PRO A 250 0.26 -5.10 -7.27
CA PRO A 250 1.65 -5.50 -7.08
C PRO A 250 2.22 -6.17 -8.35
N ASP A 251 3.25 -5.51 -8.90
CA ASP A 251 4.05 -6.01 -10.01
C ASP A 251 5.18 -6.89 -9.46
N MET A 252 4.80 -8.02 -8.96
CA MET A 252 5.66 -9.05 -8.41
C MET A 252 5.23 -10.41 -8.93
N ASP A 253 6.18 -11.32 -9.12
CA ASP A 253 5.86 -12.70 -9.47
C ASP A 253 4.96 -13.32 -8.40
N ARG A 254 3.79 -13.84 -8.85
CA ARG A 254 2.78 -14.40 -7.95
C ARG A 254 3.28 -15.63 -7.20
N GLY A 255 4.00 -16.52 -7.91
CA GLY A 255 4.53 -17.75 -7.31
C GLY A 255 5.56 -17.45 -6.24
N VAL A 256 6.48 -16.52 -6.53
CA VAL A 256 7.49 -16.06 -5.56
C VAL A 256 6.82 -15.44 -4.33
N PHE A 257 5.79 -14.61 -4.51
CA PHE A 257 5.06 -14.03 -3.39
C PHE A 257 4.40 -15.10 -2.52
N LEU A 258 3.67 -16.02 -3.13
CA LEU A 258 2.93 -17.05 -2.39
C LEU A 258 3.86 -17.98 -1.63
N GLU A 259 4.98 -18.37 -2.24
CA GLU A 259 5.92 -19.33 -1.67
C GLU A 259 6.78 -18.72 -0.55
N GLN A 260 7.18 -17.46 -0.68
CA GLN A 260 8.20 -16.90 0.21
C GLN A 260 7.69 -15.87 1.22
N TYR A 261 6.58 -15.17 0.91
CA TYR A 261 6.18 -13.99 1.67
C TYR A 261 4.74 -14.01 2.20
N ALA A 262 3.81 -14.67 1.51
CA ALA A 262 2.41 -14.60 1.85
C ALA A 262 2.12 -15.10 3.28
N ALA A 263 2.74 -16.20 3.71
CA ALA A 263 2.58 -16.73 5.06
C ALA A 263 3.09 -15.76 6.13
N LYS A 264 4.21 -15.07 5.88
CA LYS A 264 4.75 -14.07 6.81
C LYS A 264 3.82 -12.86 6.96
N LEU A 265 3.26 -12.38 5.84
CA LEU A 265 2.30 -11.28 5.87
C LEU A 265 0.98 -11.70 6.52
N ALA A 266 0.52 -12.93 6.28
CA ALA A 266 -0.68 -13.48 6.88
C ALA A 266 -0.59 -13.66 8.41
N SER A 267 0.62 -13.79 8.95
CA SER A 267 0.87 -13.95 10.40
C SER A 267 1.00 -12.63 11.13
N LEU A 268 1.00 -11.49 10.43
CA LEU A 268 1.09 -10.18 11.05
C LEU A 268 -0.14 -9.82 11.87
N ASP A 269 0.07 -9.16 12.99
CA ASP A 269 -0.96 -8.44 13.73
C ASP A 269 -1.22 -7.07 13.04
N ALA A 270 -1.49 -7.13 11.74
CA ALA A 270 -1.75 -5.97 10.89
C ALA A 270 -2.81 -6.29 9.84
N ARG A 271 -3.52 -5.26 9.40
CA ARG A 271 -4.42 -5.39 8.26
C ARG A 271 -3.61 -5.40 6.97
N VAL A 272 -3.60 -6.52 6.26
CA VAL A 272 -2.95 -6.64 4.95
C VAL A 272 -4.01 -6.71 3.86
N VAL A 273 -4.02 -5.71 2.98
CA VAL A 273 -4.99 -5.60 1.87
C VAL A 273 -4.25 -5.66 0.55
N LEU A 274 -4.68 -6.58 -0.30
CA LEU A 274 -4.22 -6.71 -1.69
C LEU A 274 -5.30 -6.17 -2.62
N TYR A 275 -5.00 -5.12 -3.37
CA TYR A 275 -5.84 -4.67 -4.48
C TYR A 275 -5.35 -5.28 -5.78
N ALA A 276 -6.21 -6.04 -6.45
CA ALA A 276 -5.93 -6.70 -7.71
C ALA A 276 -6.94 -6.28 -8.79
N SER A 277 -6.48 -6.24 -10.05
CA SER A 277 -7.31 -5.90 -11.20
C SER A 277 -7.02 -6.84 -12.37
N GLY A 278 -8.05 -7.58 -12.79
CA GLY A 278 -7.98 -8.39 -14.02
C GLY A 278 -7.96 -7.54 -15.30
N ALA A 279 -8.24 -6.24 -15.20
CA ALA A 279 -8.23 -5.28 -16.30
C ALA A 279 -6.92 -4.47 -16.40
N ASP A 280 -5.93 -4.75 -15.57
CA ASP A 280 -4.65 -4.03 -15.52
C ASP A 280 -3.76 -4.44 -16.70
N MET A 281 -3.67 -3.56 -17.69
CA MET A 281 -2.86 -3.78 -18.89
C MET A 281 -1.36 -3.59 -18.64
N ALA A 282 -0.98 -2.75 -17.67
CA ALA A 282 0.42 -2.53 -17.32
C ALA A 282 1.04 -3.80 -16.69
N LEU A 283 0.32 -4.45 -15.79
CA LEU A 283 0.75 -5.74 -15.23
C LEU A 283 0.79 -6.85 -16.28
N SER A 284 -0.14 -6.84 -17.24
CA SER A 284 -0.12 -7.78 -18.35
C SER A 284 1.09 -7.59 -19.25
N ALA A 285 1.45 -6.33 -19.54
CA ALA A 285 2.67 -6.01 -20.29
C ALA A 285 3.93 -6.40 -19.49
N SER A 286 3.95 -6.13 -18.17
CA SER A 286 5.03 -6.56 -17.27
C SER A 286 5.26 -8.07 -17.33
N ALA A 287 4.19 -8.87 -17.26
CA ALA A 287 4.30 -10.33 -17.36
C ALA A 287 4.93 -10.75 -18.69
N GLN A 288 4.56 -10.12 -19.80
CA GLN A 288 5.14 -10.42 -21.13
C GLN A 288 6.63 -10.08 -21.21
N VAL A 289 7.03 -8.91 -20.71
CA VAL A 289 8.46 -8.51 -20.65
C VAL A 289 9.29 -9.51 -19.84
N GLN A 290 8.69 -10.20 -18.87
CA GLN A 290 9.32 -11.21 -18.03
C GLN A 290 9.14 -12.64 -18.56
N GLY A 291 8.81 -12.81 -19.82
CA GLY A 291 8.73 -14.10 -20.51
C GLY A 291 7.32 -14.69 -20.63
N GLY A 292 6.30 -14.03 -20.08
CA GLY A 292 4.88 -14.40 -20.26
C GLY A 292 4.40 -15.66 -19.54
N TYR A 293 5.28 -16.39 -18.83
CA TYR A 293 4.93 -17.66 -18.18
C TYR A 293 4.25 -17.51 -16.82
N TYR A 294 4.57 -16.44 -16.12
CA TYR A 294 4.12 -16.24 -14.74
C TYR A 294 3.33 -14.95 -14.59
N GLU A 295 2.17 -15.07 -13.96
CA GLU A 295 1.31 -13.92 -13.71
C GLU A 295 1.88 -13.04 -12.60
N ARG A 296 1.61 -11.74 -12.70
CA ARG A 296 1.90 -10.79 -11.64
C ARG A 296 0.83 -10.89 -10.54
N LEU A 297 1.22 -10.66 -9.29
CA LEU A 297 0.33 -10.81 -8.13
C LEU A 297 -0.93 -9.95 -8.25
N GLY A 298 -0.80 -8.73 -8.78
CA GLY A 298 -1.91 -7.80 -8.95
C GLY A 298 -2.82 -8.06 -10.16
N GLN A 299 -2.48 -9.02 -11.06
CA GLN A 299 -3.25 -9.29 -12.29
C GLN A 299 -4.55 -10.06 -12.06
N LYS A 300 -4.63 -10.83 -10.99
CA LYS A 300 -5.79 -11.67 -10.72
C LYS A 300 -6.17 -11.61 -9.25
N VAL A 301 -7.46 -11.68 -9.03
CA VAL A 301 -8.00 -11.88 -7.68
C VAL A 301 -7.70 -13.31 -7.23
N LEU A 302 -7.09 -13.43 -6.06
CA LEU A 302 -6.82 -14.69 -5.38
C LEU A 302 -7.35 -14.60 -3.96
N CYS A 303 -7.83 -15.69 -3.42
CA CYS A 303 -8.19 -15.75 -2.01
C CYS A 303 -7.01 -16.30 -1.22
N ILE A 304 -6.31 -15.42 -0.58
CA ILE A 304 -5.10 -15.71 0.18
C ILE A 304 -5.44 -15.68 1.67
N PRO A 305 -5.30 -16.81 2.39
CA PRO A 305 -5.56 -16.84 3.83
C PRO A 305 -4.78 -15.75 4.58
N GLY A 306 -5.45 -15.04 5.49
CA GLY A 306 -4.84 -13.96 6.27
C GLY A 306 -4.71 -12.61 5.55
N LEU A 307 -4.98 -12.52 4.25
CA LEU A 307 -4.99 -11.29 3.48
C LEU A 307 -6.42 -10.92 3.06
N GLN A 308 -6.75 -9.63 3.13
CA GLN A 308 -7.98 -9.11 2.54
C GLN A 308 -7.72 -8.78 1.07
N VAL A 309 -8.42 -9.43 0.16
CA VAL A 309 -8.25 -9.18 -1.28
C VAL A 309 -9.42 -8.37 -1.80
N THR A 310 -9.12 -7.31 -2.54
CA THR A 310 -10.10 -6.41 -3.14
C THR A 310 -9.92 -6.37 -4.65
N ASP A 311 -10.97 -6.77 -5.37
CA ASP A 311 -11.07 -6.66 -6.82
C ASP A 311 -11.43 -5.23 -7.19
N VAL A 312 -10.56 -4.57 -7.95
CA VAL A 312 -10.76 -3.22 -8.48
C VAL A 312 -10.85 -3.20 -10.01
N SER A 313 -11.17 -4.34 -10.63
CA SER A 313 -11.21 -4.47 -12.10
C SER A 313 -12.23 -3.54 -12.77
N ASP A 314 -13.27 -3.13 -12.06
CA ASP A 314 -14.29 -2.20 -12.55
C ASP A 314 -13.87 -0.71 -12.42
N VAL A 315 -12.72 -0.43 -11.81
CA VAL A 315 -12.19 0.92 -11.63
C VAL A 315 -11.42 1.35 -12.88
N LYS A 316 -11.92 2.35 -13.58
CA LYS A 316 -11.28 2.91 -14.79
C LYS A 316 -10.75 4.30 -14.46
N THR A 317 -9.45 4.53 -14.66
CA THR A 317 -8.80 5.82 -14.42
C THR A 317 -7.93 6.28 -15.58
N ASP A 318 -7.22 5.36 -16.22
CA ASP A 318 -6.34 5.63 -17.36
C ASP A 318 -6.47 4.51 -18.42
N VAL A 319 -5.78 4.66 -19.54
CA VAL A 319 -5.82 3.69 -20.65
C VAL A 319 -5.25 2.33 -20.23
N LEU A 320 -4.27 2.31 -19.32
CA LEU A 320 -3.63 1.08 -18.84
C LEU A 320 -4.37 0.46 -17.65
N GLY A 321 -5.29 1.21 -17.02
CA GLY A 321 -6.03 0.75 -15.85
C GLY A 321 -5.14 0.49 -14.62
N HIS A 322 -4.09 1.31 -14.42
CA HIS A 322 -3.06 1.08 -13.39
C HIS A 322 -2.93 2.18 -12.35
N SER A 323 -3.33 3.42 -12.66
CA SER A 323 -3.13 4.59 -11.77
C SER A 323 -4.26 4.82 -10.76
N TRP A 324 -5.18 3.89 -10.60
CA TRP A 324 -6.40 4.03 -9.80
C TRP A 324 -6.15 4.30 -8.31
N ILE A 325 -5.00 3.91 -7.75
CA ILE A 325 -4.70 4.08 -6.31
C ILE A 325 -4.74 5.54 -5.86
N SER A 326 -4.36 6.47 -6.72
CA SER A 326 -4.34 7.91 -6.41
C SER A 326 -5.38 8.72 -7.17
N GLN A 327 -6.05 8.13 -8.18
CA GLN A 327 -6.97 8.86 -9.06
C GLN A 327 -8.43 8.48 -8.85
N SER A 328 -8.72 7.29 -8.32
CA SER A 328 -10.09 6.84 -8.10
C SER A 328 -10.62 7.30 -6.75
N ARG A 329 -11.68 8.11 -6.76
CA ARG A 329 -12.41 8.49 -5.54
C ARG A 329 -12.89 7.28 -4.73
N ALA A 330 -13.36 6.24 -5.41
CA ALA A 330 -13.84 5.03 -4.75
C ALA A 330 -12.71 4.30 -4.04
N VAL A 331 -11.52 4.18 -4.68
CA VAL A 331 -10.34 3.57 -4.07
C VAL A 331 -9.83 4.42 -2.91
N LEU A 332 -9.73 5.75 -3.04
CA LEU A 332 -9.28 6.61 -1.96
C LEU A 332 -10.21 6.55 -0.74
N LYS A 333 -11.52 6.45 -0.94
CA LYS A 333 -12.49 6.25 0.15
C LYS A 333 -12.28 4.90 0.85
N ASP A 334 -12.09 3.82 0.07
CA ASP A 334 -11.82 2.51 0.64
C ASP A 334 -10.46 2.46 1.34
N LEU A 335 -9.44 3.11 0.76
CA LEU A 335 -8.12 3.25 1.35
C LEU A 335 -8.17 4.00 2.69
N ARG A 336 -8.94 5.11 2.78
CA ARG A 336 -9.16 5.81 4.04
C ARG A 336 -9.67 4.86 5.11
N CYS A 337 -10.72 4.10 4.83
CA CYS A 337 -11.28 3.14 5.78
C CYS A 337 -10.36 1.93 6.04
N THR A 338 -9.49 1.60 5.09
CA THR A 338 -8.48 0.55 5.29
C THR A 338 -7.42 0.97 6.31
N LEU A 339 -7.04 2.26 6.28
CA LEU A 339 -5.98 2.80 7.13
C LEU A 339 -6.48 3.32 8.47
N ALA A 340 -7.75 3.74 8.56
CA ALA A 340 -8.36 4.27 9.78
C ALA A 340 -8.95 3.15 10.65
N GLU A 341 -8.84 3.29 11.98
CA GLU A 341 -9.41 2.34 12.92
C GLU A 341 -10.91 2.56 13.17
N ASP A 342 -11.36 3.81 13.03
CA ASP A 342 -12.73 4.25 13.29
C ASP A 342 -13.68 4.07 12.10
N CYS A 343 -13.19 3.58 10.98
CA CYS A 343 -13.95 3.42 9.76
C CYS A 343 -14.22 1.93 9.46
N ASN A 344 -15.49 1.59 9.36
CA ASN A 344 -15.88 0.28 8.86
C ASN A 344 -15.95 0.31 7.32
N ARG A 345 -14.90 -0.23 6.66
CA ARG A 345 -14.82 -0.25 5.18
C ARG A 345 -15.97 -1.04 4.53
N TYR A 346 -16.68 -1.87 5.28
CA TYR A 346 -17.77 -2.71 4.79
C TYR A 346 -19.16 -2.06 4.93
N SER A 347 -19.32 -1.03 5.74
CA SER A 347 -20.63 -0.42 6.04
C SER A 347 -21.14 0.53 4.96
N GLY A 348 -20.28 0.99 4.05
CA GLY A 348 -20.61 2.03 3.06
C GLY A 348 -21.23 1.53 1.75
N GLY A 349 -21.47 0.23 1.58
CA GLY A 349 -22.01 -0.35 0.34
C GLY A 349 -21.08 -0.26 -0.88
N GLN A 350 -19.84 0.21 -0.71
CA GLN A 350 -18.85 0.30 -1.78
C GLN A 350 -18.15 -1.05 -2.05
N LEU A 351 -18.13 -1.94 -1.07
CA LEU A 351 -17.55 -3.26 -1.18
C LEU A 351 -18.66 -4.31 -1.20
N ARG A 352 -18.62 -5.19 -2.18
CA ARG A 352 -19.48 -6.37 -2.27
C ARG A 352 -18.63 -7.60 -1.94
N GLU A 353 -19.09 -8.38 -0.98
CA GLU A 353 -18.48 -9.67 -0.70
C GLU A 353 -18.79 -10.66 -1.83
N MET A 354 -17.74 -11.35 -2.28
CA MET A 354 -17.80 -12.36 -3.31
C MET A 354 -17.26 -13.69 -2.78
N ILE A 355 -18.01 -14.77 -3.00
CA ILE A 355 -17.54 -16.11 -2.63
C ILE A 355 -16.34 -16.47 -3.52
N CYS A 356 -15.29 -16.99 -2.90
CA CYS A 356 -14.09 -17.42 -3.60
C CYS A 356 -14.30 -18.78 -4.29
N PRO A 357 -14.26 -18.83 -5.63
CA PRO A 357 -14.24 -20.11 -6.34
C PRO A 357 -13.03 -20.97 -5.94
N ALA A 358 -13.17 -22.28 -5.97
CA ALA A 358 -12.09 -23.21 -5.61
C ALA A 358 -10.80 -22.96 -6.42
N SER A 359 -10.94 -22.54 -7.69
CA SER A 359 -9.81 -22.22 -8.59
C SER A 359 -9.01 -20.96 -8.20
N MET A 360 -9.56 -20.11 -7.33
CA MET A 360 -8.90 -18.89 -6.84
C MET A 360 -8.34 -19.06 -5.43
N ARG A 361 -8.61 -20.17 -4.76
CA ARG A 361 -8.13 -20.41 -3.39
C ARG A 361 -6.68 -20.83 -3.40
N VAL A 362 -5.93 -20.26 -2.47
CA VAL A 362 -4.50 -20.52 -2.30
C VAL A 362 -4.28 -21.28 -1.00
N SER A 363 -3.44 -22.32 -1.05
CA SER A 363 -2.84 -22.95 0.14
C SER A 363 -1.52 -22.26 0.45
N LEU A 364 -1.29 -21.88 1.70
CA LEU A 364 -0.03 -21.29 2.12
C LEU A 364 0.82 -22.32 2.90
N PRO A 365 2.09 -22.53 2.54
CA PRO A 365 3.00 -23.34 3.33
C PRO A 365 3.12 -22.82 4.77
N GLY A 366 2.98 -23.71 5.77
CA GLY A 366 3.15 -23.35 7.18
C GLY A 366 2.00 -22.57 7.83
N VAL A 367 1.01 -22.13 7.07
CA VAL A 367 -0.26 -21.63 7.61
C VAL A 367 -1.17 -22.85 7.72
N GLY A 368 -1.55 -23.21 8.96
CA GLY A 368 -2.35 -24.44 9.24
C GLY A 368 -3.55 -24.59 8.32
N ASN A 369 -3.99 -25.86 8.18
CA ASN A 369 -5.01 -26.25 7.21
C ASN A 369 -6.15 -25.21 7.17
N PRO A 370 -6.52 -24.67 5.98
CA PRO A 370 -7.63 -23.73 5.82
C PRO A 370 -8.96 -24.22 6.43
N ALA A 371 -9.10 -25.52 6.69
CA ALA A 371 -10.26 -26.08 7.38
C ALA A 371 -10.43 -25.59 8.82
N ASP A 372 -9.36 -25.18 9.50
CA ASP A 372 -9.41 -24.69 10.88
C ASP A 372 -9.60 -23.17 11.00
N ARG A 373 -9.46 -22.45 9.85
CA ARG A 373 -9.79 -21.03 9.73
C ARG A 373 -10.86 -20.86 8.65
N THR A 374 -12.00 -21.44 8.88
CA THR A 374 -13.02 -21.83 7.89
C THR A 374 -13.71 -20.70 7.13
N THR A 375 -13.38 -19.44 7.37
CA THR A 375 -13.98 -18.33 6.62
C THR A 375 -12.97 -17.33 6.07
N CYS A 376 -11.74 -17.25 6.61
CA CYS A 376 -10.71 -16.36 6.10
C CYS A 376 -10.04 -16.99 4.86
N GLY A 377 -10.24 -16.43 3.68
CA GLY A 377 -9.76 -16.96 2.39
C GLY A 377 -10.83 -17.68 1.58
N THR A 378 -12.08 -17.65 2.01
CA THR A 378 -13.23 -18.15 1.24
C THR A 378 -13.99 -17.06 0.50
N SER A 379 -13.68 -15.79 0.76
CA SER A 379 -14.27 -14.65 0.09
C SER A 379 -13.20 -13.60 -0.27
N PHE A 380 -13.55 -12.76 -1.23
CA PHE A 380 -12.84 -11.53 -1.57
C PHE A 380 -13.85 -10.39 -1.70
N TRP A 381 -13.37 -9.16 -1.78
CA TRP A 381 -14.22 -7.98 -1.90
C TRP A 381 -14.12 -7.39 -3.29
N ARG A 382 -15.26 -7.02 -3.88
CA ARG A 382 -15.29 -6.26 -5.13
C ARG A 382 -15.67 -4.82 -4.83
N LEU A 383 -14.87 -3.88 -5.31
CA LEU A 383 -15.15 -2.46 -5.23
C LEU A 383 -16.19 -2.09 -6.30
N VAL A 384 -17.38 -1.70 -5.85
CA VAL A 384 -18.49 -1.31 -6.73
C VAL A 384 -18.37 0.19 -7.02
N VAL A 385 -18.16 0.54 -8.28
CA VAL A 385 -18.21 1.94 -8.73
C VAL A 385 -19.62 2.24 -9.19
N PRO A 386 -20.33 3.23 -8.59
CA PRO A 386 -21.65 3.62 -9.06
C PRO A 386 -21.60 4.01 -10.54
N GLN A 387 -22.47 3.42 -11.36
CA GLN A 387 -22.64 3.82 -12.76
C GLN A 387 -23.21 5.26 -12.77
N GLY A 388 -22.40 6.22 -13.21
CA GLY A 388 -22.81 7.65 -13.27
C GLY A 388 -21.75 8.65 -12.83
N GLY A 389 -20.67 8.18 -12.21
CA GLY A 389 -19.56 9.04 -11.75
C GLY A 389 -18.31 8.92 -12.64
N SER A 390 -18.43 9.08 -13.95
CA SER A 390 -17.27 9.22 -14.84
C SER A 390 -16.72 10.65 -14.75
N GLY A 391 -16.21 11.03 -13.61
CA GLY A 391 -15.34 12.18 -13.46
C GLY A 391 -13.89 11.73 -13.65
N ALA A 392 -13.51 11.35 -14.87
CA ALA A 392 -12.10 11.39 -15.23
C ALA A 392 -11.64 12.84 -15.08
N PRO A 393 -10.54 13.14 -14.36
CA PRO A 393 -9.97 14.48 -14.39
C PRO A 393 -9.59 14.80 -15.84
N THR A 394 -10.31 15.75 -16.44
CA THR A 394 -9.96 16.31 -17.74
C THR A 394 -8.66 17.09 -17.53
N GLY A 395 -7.54 16.52 -17.99
CA GLY A 395 -6.32 17.30 -18.07
C GLY A 395 -5.01 16.65 -17.65
N ALA A 396 -4.80 15.36 -17.87
CA ALA A 396 -3.45 14.83 -17.96
C ALA A 396 -3.28 14.21 -19.35
N SER A 397 -2.88 15.02 -20.33
CA SER A 397 -2.40 14.50 -21.60
C SER A 397 -1.03 13.89 -21.35
N PHE A 398 -0.98 12.60 -21.13
CA PHE A 398 0.24 11.84 -21.38
C PHE A 398 0.41 11.76 -22.89
N GLY A 399 1.54 12.26 -23.40
CA GLY A 399 1.89 12.25 -24.80
C GLY A 399 1.66 10.87 -25.40
N GLY A 400 1.05 10.83 -26.59
CA GLY A 400 0.61 9.63 -27.28
C GLY A 400 1.71 8.56 -27.36
N ILE A 401 1.65 7.60 -26.47
CA ILE A 401 2.49 6.40 -26.54
C ILE A 401 1.83 5.48 -27.57
N LYS A 402 2.30 5.53 -28.80
CA LYS A 402 2.22 4.37 -29.69
C LYS A 402 3.12 3.31 -29.04
N LEU A 403 2.52 2.23 -28.52
CA LEU A 403 3.28 1.04 -28.16
C LEU A 403 4.08 0.63 -29.40
N PRO A 404 5.42 0.54 -29.33
CA PRO A 404 6.19 -0.01 -30.42
C PRO A 404 5.72 -1.44 -30.62
N SER A 405 5.37 -1.80 -31.87
CA SER A 405 5.20 -3.18 -32.28
C SER A 405 6.49 -3.92 -31.88
N LEU A 406 6.39 -4.87 -30.96
CA LEU A 406 7.50 -5.71 -30.54
C LEU A 406 8.08 -6.37 -31.80
N PRO A 407 9.40 -6.27 -32.04
CA PRO A 407 10.02 -7.06 -33.08
C PRO A 407 9.83 -8.53 -32.75
N SER A 408 9.39 -9.33 -33.70
CA SER A 408 9.34 -10.78 -33.61
C SER A 408 10.78 -11.29 -33.43
N ILE A 409 11.15 -11.60 -32.18
CA ILE A 409 12.48 -12.12 -31.85
C ILE A 409 12.58 -13.63 -32.11
N PHE A 410 11.54 -14.25 -32.63
CA PHE A 410 11.57 -15.63 -33.05
C PHE A 410 11.38 -15.68 -34.57
N GLY A 411 12.47 -15.59 -35.29
CA GLY A 411 12.57 -16.11 -36.66
C GLY A 411 12.47 -17.64 -36.62
N ASN A 412 11.76 -18.17 -37.62
CA ASN A 412 11.54 -19.60 -37.88
C ASN A 412 12.72 -20.50 -37.56
#